data_54a16e1434258f639bdcef72e906a076
#
_entry.id   54a16e1434258f639bdcef72e906a076
#
_cell.length_a   1.000
_cell.length_b   1.000
_cell.length_c   1.000
_cell.angle_alpha   90.00
_cell.angle_beta   90.00
_cell.angle_gamma   90.00
#
_symmetry.space_group_name_H-M   'P 1'
#
loop_
_entity.id
_entity.type
_entity.pdbx_description
1 polymer ?
#
loop_
_entity_poly.entity_id
_entity_poly.type
_entity_poly.pdbx_seq_one_letter_code
_entity_poly.pdbx_strand_id
1 'polypeptide(L)'
;MKEVQYVTLTQMIVDDIYFPWGAGKSGQLGGGVYAVAGQRIWDDQVGFCCLIGPDYKGYSTWFLDNDIDVAGVLCEKNCVHAQIRYFEDGEREEILLPNCGSHDEMLPRFSHLPPRYAGSKGLYFFKD
;
A
#
# COMPACT_ATOMS: atom_id res chain seq x y z
N MET A 1 -3.87 -23.17 0.01
CA MET A 1 -3.31 -21.84 -0.27
C MET A 1 -3.07 -21.73 -1.77
N LYS A 2 -3.54 -20.68 -2.40
CA LYS A 2 -3.20 -20.41 -3.79
C LYS A 2 -1.69 -20.16 -3.92
N GLU A 3 -1.10 -20.59 -5.01
CA GLU A 3 0.25 -20.22 -5.39
C GLU A 3 0.27 -18.74 -5.78
N VAL A 4 1.28 -18.00 -5.35
CA VAL A 4 1.45 -16.59 -5.73
C VAL A 4 2.37 -16.54 -6.94
N GLN A 5 1.87 -16.02 -8.05
CA GLN A 5 2.63 -15.91 -9.30
C GLN A 5 3.14 -14.50 -9.58
N TYR A 6 2.45 -13.49 -9.09
CA TYR A 6 2.84 -12.09 -9.24
C TYR A 6 2.83 -11.39 -7.91
N VAL A 7 3.89 -10.65 -7.63
CA VAL A 7 4.08 -9.96 -6.34
C VAL A 7 4.25 -8.47 -6.58
N THR A 8 3.49 -7.67 -5.86
CA THR A 8 3.78 -6.25 -5.71
C THR A 8 4.62 -6.05 -4.44
N LEU A 9 5.80 -5.46 -4.58
CA LEU A 9 6.72 -5.12 -3.50
C LEU A 9 6.85 -3.60 -3.45
N THR A 10 6.16 -2.95 -2.54
CA THR A 10 6.18 -1.49 -2.42
C THR A 10 5.60 -1.03 -1.08
N GLN A 11 5.57 0.26 -0.86
CA GLN A 11 4.99 0.83 0.35
C GLN A 11 3.48 1.04 0.22
N MET A 12 2.81 1.02 1.36
CA MET A 12 1.44 1.45 1.52
C MET A 12 1.42 2.81 2.23
N ILE A 13 0.62 3.73 1.74
CA ILE A 13 0.44 5.05 2.31
C ILE A 13 -1.01 5.20 2.75
N VAL A 14 -1.23 5.87 3.86
CA VAL A 14 -2.57 6.24 4.32
C VAL A 14 -2.75 7.74 4.08
N ASP A 15 -3.73 8.10 3.27
CA ASP A 15 -3.96 9.46 2.84
C ASP A 15 -5.21 10.06 3.49
N ASP A 16 -5.08 11.29 3.99
CA ASP A 16 -6.19 12.17 4.31
C ASP A 16 -6.32 13.21 3.20
N ILE A 17 -7.45 13.18 2.49
CA ILE A 17 -7.65 13.98 1.28
C ILE A 17 -8.61 15.13 1.60
N TYR A 18 -8.20 16.35 1.25
CA TYR A 18 -8.98 17.56 1.42
C TYR A 18 -9.26 18.21 0.07
N PHE A 19 -10.52 18.55 -0.15
CA PHE A 19 -10.97 19.24 -1.36
C PHE A 19 -11.33 20.71 -1.08
N PRO A 20 -11.20 21.61 -2.07
CA PRO A 20 -11.49 23.03 -1.87
C PRO A 20 -12.97 23.32 -1.56
N TRP A 21 -13.88 22.41 -1.93
CA TRP A 21 -15.32 22.50 -1.63
C TRP A 21 -15.71 21.94 -0.24
N GLY A 22 -14.75 21.58 0.60
CA GLY A 22 -14.93 21.24 2.00
C GLY A 22 -15.20 19.77 2.33
N ALA A 23 -15.56 18.93 1.37
CA ALA A 23 -15.72 17.49 1.62
C ALA A 23 -14.34 16.81 1.55
N GLY A 24 -13.91 16.21 2.66
CA GLY A 24 -12.67 15.45 2.74
C GLY A 24 -12.91 13.94 2.83
N LYS A 25 -11.85 13.17 2.66
CA LYS A 25 -11.81 11.72 2.90
C LYS A 25 -10.62 11.42 3.79
N SER A 26 -10.84 10.73 4.89
CA SER A 26 -9.79 10.35 5.83
C SER A 26 -9.46 8.87 5.71
N GLY A 27 -8.20 8.52 5.96
CA GLY A 27 -7.75 7.14 6.03
C GLY A 27 -7.88 6.35 4.72
N GLN A 28 -7.66 7.01 3.59
CA GLN A 28 -7.70 6.34 2.28
C GLN A 28 -6.39 5.60 2.04
N LEU A 29 -6.49 4.38 1.52
CA LEU A 29 -5.30 3.65 1.10
C LEU A 29 -4.75 4.23 -0.21
N GLY A 30 -3.45 4.44 -0.24
CA GLY A 30 -2.72 4.94 -1.39
C GLY A 30 -1.47 4.12 -1.72
N GLY A 31 -0.66 4.64 -2.61
CA GLY A 31 0.61 4.01 -2.99
C GLY A 31 0.43 2.61 -3.56
N GLY A 32 1.12 1.65 -2.97
CA GLY A 32 1.17 0.27 -3.45
C GLY A 32 -0.15 -0.47 -3.53
N VAL A 33 -1.18 -0.02 -2.80
CA VAL A 33 -2.51 -0.63 -2.85
C VAL A 33 -3.11 -0.51 -4.26
N TYR A 34 -2.92 0.62 -4.93
CA TYR A 34 -3.37 0.79 -6.32
C TYR A 34 -2.62 -0.16 -7.28
N ALA A 35 -1.33 -0.36 -7.06
CA ALA A 35 -0.53 -1.28 -7.88
C ALA A 35 -0.98 -2.73 -7.73
N VAL A 36 -1.17 -3.21 -6.49
CA VAL A 36 -1.63 -4.58 -6.26
C VAL A 36 -3.07 -4.79 -6.74
N ALA A 37 -3.93 -3.79 -6.60
CA ALA A 37 -5.27 -3.82 -7.16
C ALA A 37 -5.24 -3.93 -8.69
N GLY A 38 -4.37 -3.17 -9.34
CA GLY A 38 -4.14 -3.25 -10.78
C GLY A 38 -3.69 -4.65 -11.23
N GLN A 39 -2.73 -5.24 -10.54
CA GLN A 39 -2.32 -6.63 -10.82
C GLN A 39 -3.48 -7.63 -10.65
N ARG A 40 -4.28 -7.44 -9.60
CA ARG A 40 -5.41 -8.34 -9.31
C ARG A 40 -6.50 -8.34 -10.39
N ILE A 41 -6.61 -7.29 -11.18
CA ILE A 41 -7.52 -7.25 -12.34
C ILE A 41 -7.12 -8.27 -13.40
N TRP A 42 -5.81 -8.53 -13.55
CA TRP A 42 -5.27 -9.40 -14.59
C TRP A 42 -5.03 -10.83 -14.14
N ASP A 43 -4.79 -11.06 -12.84
CA ASP A 43 -4.49 -12.38 -12.30
C ASP A 43 -5.08 -12.54 -10.90
N ASP A 44 -5.44 -13.76 -10.55
CA ASP A 44 -5.97 -14.10 -9.23
C ASP A 44 -4.93 -14.69 -8.27
N GLN A 45 -3.68 -14.83 -8.70
CA GLN A 45 -2.55 -15.37 -7.95
C GLN A 45 -1.57 -14.26 -7.55
N VAL A 46 -2.09 -13.22 -6.94
CA VAL A 46 -1.35 -12.00 -6.58
C VAL A 46 -1.03 -11.97 -5.11
N GLY A 47 0.22 -11.61 -4.78
CA GLY A 47 0.69 -11.33 -3.43
C GLY A 47 1.12 -9.89 -3.25
N PHE A 48 0.96 -9.39 -2.03
CA PHE A 48 1.40 -8.06 -1.65
C PHE A 48 2.46 -8.14 -0.56
N CYS A 49 3.57 -7.46 -0.79
CA CYS A 49 4.64 -7.32 0.18
C CYS A 49 4.86 -5.84 0.49
N CYS A 50 4.59 -5.46 1.72
CA CYS A 50 4.76 -4.10 2.21
C CYS A 50 4.99 -4.08 3.72
N LEU A 51 5.52 -2.97 4.20
CA LEU A 51 5.59 -2.67 5.62
C LEU A 51 4.42 -1.75 5.99
N ILE A 52 3.76 -2.08 7.09
CA ILE A 52 2.58 -1.36 7.57
C ILE A 52 2.72 -1.06 9.05
N GLY A 53 1.80 -0.24 9.55
CA GLY A 53 1.63 0.01 10.96
C GLY A 53 0.35 -0.59 11.53
N PRO A 54 0.04 -0.32 12.83
CA PRO A 54 -1.13 -0.83 13.51
C PRO A 54 -2.47 -0.46 12.87
N ASP A 55 -2.50 0.61 12.11
CA ASP A 55 -3.65 1.12 11.37
C ASP A 55 -4.05 0.26 10.16
N TYR A 56 -3.21 -0.68 9.73
CA TYR A 56 -3.55 -1.66 8.70
C TYR A 56 -4.79 -2.50 9.04
N LYS A 57 -5.02 -2.80 10.28
CA LYS A 57 -6.09 -3.73 10.71
C LYS A 57 -7.48 -3.36 10.19
N GLY A 58 -7.74 -2.09 9.97
CA GLY A 58 -9.00 -1.62 9.39
C GLY A 58 -9.19 -1.97 7.91
N TYR A 59 -8.13 -2.38 7.23
CA TYR A 59 -8.13 -2.62 5.77
C TYR A 59 -7.87 -4.07 5.39
N SER A 60 -7.60 -4.95 6.35
CA SER A 60 -7.25 -6.36 6.10
C SER A 60 -8.34 -7.11 5.34
N THR A 61 -9.61 -6.82 5.62
CA THR A 61 -10.74 -7.44 4.95
C THR A 61 -10.76 -7.16 3.46
N TRP A 62 -10.42 -5.95 3.04
CA TRP A 62 -10.39 -5.60 1.62
C TRP A 62 -9.42 -6.48 0.82
N PHE A 63 -8.23 -6.75 1.35
CA PHE A 63 -7.27 -7.64 0.69
C PHE A 63 -7.78 -9.07 0.61
N LEU A 64 -8.37 -9.57 1.69
CA LEU A 64 -8.93 -10.92 1.74
C LEU A 64 -10.14 -11.07 0.81
N ASP A 65 -11.05 -10.11 0.79
CA ASP A 65 -12.23 -10.10 -0.08
C ASP A 65 -11.87 -10.04 -1.57
N ASN A 66 -10.67 -9.54 -1.89
CA ASN A 66 -10.15 -9.49 -3.25
C ASN A 66 -9.14 -10.60 -3.57
N ASP A 67 -9.04 -11.64 -2.73
CA ASP A 67 -8.12 -12.77 -2.94
C ASP A 67 -6.64 -12.38 -3.08
N ILE A 68 -6.23 -11.28 -2.45
CA ILE A 68 -4.82 -10.84 -2.43
C ILE A 68 -4.13 -11.53 -1.28
N ASP A 69 -3.03 -12.23 -1.57
CA ASP A 69 -2.22 -12.86 -0.55
C ASP A 69 -1.41 -11.81 0.23
N VAL A 70 -1.58 -11.79 1.54
CA VAL A 70 -0.98 -10.79 2.44
C VAL A 70 0.15 -11.36 3.32
N ALA A 71 0.69 -12.53 2.99
CA ALA A 71 1.79 -13.12 3.77
C ALA A 71 3.05 -12.23 3.78
N GLY A 72 3.20 -11.35 2.79
CA GLY A 72 4.29 -10.37 2.71
C GLY A 72 3.98 -9.03 3.37
N VAL A 73 2.82 -8.89 4.01
CA VAL A 73 2.46 -7.66 4.73
C VAL A 73 2.94 -7.77 6.16
N LEU A 74 3.95 -6.99 6.52
CA LEU A 74 4.62 -7.04 7.81
C LEU A 74 4.34 -5.80 8.63
N CYS A 75 4.00 -5.98 9.90
CA CYS A 75 3.76 -4.87 10.81
C CYS A 75 5.07 -4.50 11.53
N GLU A 76 5.62 -3.34 11.19
CA GLU A 76 6.88 -2.82 11.71
C GLU A 76 6.67 -1.57 12.55
N LYS A 77 6.50 -0.43 11.89
CA LYS A 77 6.29 0.89 12.48
C LYS A 77 4.95 1.44 12.04
N ASN A 78 4.65 2.68 12.40
CA ASN A 78 3.46 3.35 11.88
C ASN A 78 3.53 3.50 10.36
N CYS A 79 2.41 3.34 9.68
CA CYS A 79 2.31 3.59 8.24
C CYS A 79 2.78 4.99 7.89
N VAL A 80 3.19 5.19 6.65
CA VAL A 80 3.35 6.53 6.10
C VAL A 80 1.96 7.18 6.02
N HIS A 81 1.81 8.33 6.63
CA HIS A 81 0.58 9.14 6.57
C HIS A 81 0.86 10.43 5.84
N ALA A 82 0.02 10.76 4.88
CA ALA A 82 0.07 12.02 4.17
C ALA A 82 -1.27 12.75 4.22
N GLN A 83 -1.22 14.08 4.15
CA GLN A 83 -2.36 14.92 3.85
C GLN A 83 -2.21 15.39 2.41
N ILE A 84 -3.23 15.15 1.59
CA ILE A 84 -3.29 15.63 0.22
C ILE A 84 -4.36 16.71 0.16
N ARG A 85 -3.94 17.93 -0.14
CA ARG A 85 -4.84 19.08 -0.27
C ARG A 85 -4.93 19.47 -1.73
N TYR A 86 -6.14 19.45 -2.28
CA TYR A 86 -6.43 19.97 -3.60
C TYR A 86 -6.87 21.43 -3.51
N PHE A 87 -6.44 22.22 -4.47
CA PHE A 87 -6.82 23.63 -4.65
C PHE A 87 -7.83 23.78 -5.79
N GLU A 88 -8.47 24.95 -5.88
CA GLU A 88 -9.51 25.22 -6.90
C GLU A 88 -8.97 25.16 -8.35
N ASP A 89 -7.69 25.46 -8.53
CA ASP A 89 -6.99 25.38 -9.83
C ASP A 89 -6.59 23.96 -10.26
N GLY A 90 -6.87 22.96 -9.42
CA GLY A 90 -6.51 21.55 -9.65
C GLY A 90 -5.11 21.18 -9.18
N GLU A 91 -4.31 22.13 -8.72
CA GLU A 91 -3.04 21.84 -8.06
C GLU A 91 -3.25 21.13 -6.73
N ARG A 92 -2.23 20.43 -6.27
CA ARG A 92 -2.26 19.76 -4.98
C ARG A 92 -0.98 19.94 -4.19
N GLU A 93 -1.11 19.90 -2.89
CA GLU A 93 -0.02 19.86 -1.94
C GLU A 93 -0.08 18.52 -1.18
N GLU A 94 1.07 17.89 -0.97
CA GLU A 94 1.20 16.69 -0.15
C GLU A 94 2.11 16.98 1.03
N ILE A 95 1.61 16.70 2.23
CA ILE A 95 2.31 16.94 3.49
C ILE A 95 2.39 15.62 4.24
N LEU A 96 3.60 15.12 4.49
CA LEU A 96 3.80 13.96 5.38
C LEU A 96 3.52 14.36 6.83
N LEU A 97 2.73 13.54 7.51
CA LEU A 97 2.41 13.79 8.91
C LEU A 97 3.60 13.43 9.82
N PRO A 98 3.81 14.17 10.90
CA PRO A 98 4.79 13.82 11.93
C PRO A 98 4.38 12.54 12.66
N ASN A 99 5.35 11.88 13.29
CA ASN A 99 5.16 10.66 14.11
C ASN A 99 4.62 9.43 13.34
N CYS A 100 4.75 9.41 12.04
CA CYS A 100 4.52 8.24 11.21
C CYS A 100 5.84 7.72 10.61
N GLY A 101 5.79 6.58 9.92
CA GLY A 101 6.93 6.07 9.19
C GLY A 101 7.33 7.01 8.05
N SER A 102 8.62 7.11 7.76
CA SER A 102 9.08 7.76 6.54
C SER A 102 8.98 6.82 5.33
N HIS A 103 8.97 7.39 4.13
CA HIS A 103 8.98 6.58 2.89
C HIS A 103 10.16 5.59 2.87
N ASP A 104 11.36 6.01 3.25
CA ASP A 104 12.55 5.15 3.24
C ASP A 104 12.47 4.05 4.31
N GLU A 105 11.97 4.34 5.50
CA GLU A 105 11.82 3.37 6.58
C GLU A 105 10.75 2.31 6.29
N MET A 106 9.69 2.70 5.59
CA MET A 106 8.55 1.84 5.28
C MET A 106 8.63 1.22 3.89
N LEU A 107 9.73 1.40 3.17
CA LEU A 107 9.98 0.71 1.90
C LEU A 107 10.41 -0.74 2.18
N PRO A 108 9.66 -1.75 1.72
CA PRO A 108 10.05 -3.12 1.91
C PRO A 108 11.31 -3.46 1.10
N ARG A 109 12.08 -4.41 1.62
CA ARG A 109 13.28 -4.94 0.98
C ARG A 109 13.01 -6.35 0.47
N PHE A 110 13.82 -6.84 -0.44
CA PHE A 110 13.72 -8.21 -0.93
C PHE A 110 13.80 -9.26 0.20
N SER A 111 14.52 -8.96 1.28
CA SER A 111 14.57 -9.81 2.47
C SER A 111 13.24 -9.95 3.21
N HIS A 112 12.28 -9.08 2.95
CA HIS A 112 10.92 -9.16 3.51
C HIS A 112 9.99 -10.07 2.69
N LEU A 113 10.42 -10.54 1.51
CA LEU A 113 9.62 -11.47 0.71
C LEU A 113 9.45 -12.80 1.45
N PRO A 114 8.23 -13.28 1.65
CA PRO A 114 8.02 -14.62 2.18
C PRO A 114 8.65 -15.68 1.28
N PRO A 115 9.23 -16.74 1.85
CA PRO A 115 9.81 -17.84 1.05
C PRO A 115 8.86 -18.40 0.00
N ARG A 116 7.56 -18.42 0.28
CA ARG A 116 6.55 -18.91 -0.66
C ARG A 116 6.32 -18.02 -1.88
N TYR A 117 6.86 -16.79 -1.88
CA TYR A 117 6.85 -15.91 -3.05
C TYR A 117 8.10 -16.08 -3.94
N ALA A 118 9.08 -16.85 -3.50
CA ALA A 118 10.34 -17.02 -4.23
C ALA A 118 10.17 -17.63 -5.63
N GLY A 119 9.09 -18.41 -5.85
CA GLY A 119 8.75 -19.01 -7.13
C GLY A 119 7.86 -18.15 -8.04
N SER A 120 7.59 -16.91 -7.67
CA SER A 120 6.74 -16.02 -8.46
C SER A 120 7.32 -15.76 -9.86
N LYS A 121 6.44 -15.63 -10.84
CA LYS A 121 6.83 -15.37 -12.25
C LYS A 121 7.19 -13.91 -12.49
N GLY A 122 6.67 -13.02 -11.70
CA GLY A 122 6.87 -11.58 -11.84
C GLY A 122 6.83 -10.84 -10.52
N LEU A 123 7.71 -9.87 -10.41
CA LEU A 123 7.79 -8.94 -9.28
C LEU A 123 7.65 -7.52 -9.81
N TYR A 124 6.64 -6.81 -9.32
CA TYR A 124 6.49 -5.39 -9.54
C TYR A 124 7.01 -4.63 -8.32
N PHE A 125 8.03 -3.83 -8.55
CA PHE A 125 8.65 -3.00 -7.52
C PHE A 125 8.64 -1.55 -7.95
N PHE A 126 8.20 -0.66 -7.06
CA PHE A 126 8.40 0.77 -7.26
C PHE A 126 8.62 1.48 -5.93
N LYS A 127 9.27 2.62 -6.01
CA LYS A 127 9.45 3.59 -4.93
C LYS A 127 8.84 4.92 -5.39
N ASP A 128 8.00 5.52 -4.55
CA ASP A 128 7.53 6.90 -4.72
C ASP A 128 8.66 7.89 -4.46
#